data_e76203f30485d9096b71fe486d1913fe
#
_entry.id   e76203f30485d9096b71fe486d1913fe
#
_cell.length_a   1.000
_cell.length_b   1.000
_cell.length_c   1.000
_cell.angle_alpha   90.00
_cell.angle_beta   90.00
_cell.angle_gamma   90.00
#
_symmetry.space_group_name_H-M   'P 1'
#
loop_
_entity.id
_entity.type
_entity.pdbx_description
1 polymer ?
#
loop_
_entity_poly.entity_id
_entity_poly.type
_entity_poly.pdbx_seq_one_letter_code
_entity_poly.pdbx_strand_id
1 'polypeptide(L)'
;MKTRKEFDSIGSINVPDNKYWGASTQRSNKYFNIGKILVDLSIIKSIAIIKRSAAIVHKKDKLISNKVANAIIKACLLYTSDAADESL
;
A
#
# COMPACT_ATOMS: atom_id res chain seq x y z
N MET A 1 8.57 17.08 12.43
CA MET A 1 8.34 15.72 11.94
C MET A 1 9.04 15.52 10.63
N LYS A 2 9.69 14.38 10.48
CA LYS A 2 10.39 14.06 9.25
C LYS A 2 9.40 13.65 8.15
N THR A 3 9.54 14.23 6.99
CA THR A 3 8.69 13.94 5.84
C THR A 3 9.54 13.57 4.63
N ARG A 4 8.91 12.90 3.66
CA ARG A 4 9.50 12.66 2.36
C ARG A 4 8.56 13.22 1.29
N LYS A 5 9.14 13.57 0.14
CA LYS A 5 8.35 14.07 -0.98
C LYS A 5 7.91 12.91 -1.85
N GLU A 6 6.60 12.82 -2.08
CA GLU A 6 6.02 11.82 -2.95
C GLU A 6 5.25 12.51 -4.07
N PHE A 7 5.04 11.81 -5.19
CA PHE A 7 4.46 12.38 -6.41
C PHE A 7 3.29 11.53 -6.88
N ASP A 8 2.26 12.23 -7.37
CA ASP A 8 1.17 11.61 -8.12
C ASP A 8 0.89 12.47 -9.38
N SER A 9 -0.19 12.17 -10.11
CA SER A 9 -0.52 12.90 -11.34
C SER A 9 -0.84 14.38 -11.10
N ILE A 10 -1.17 14.77 -9.87
CA ILE A 10 -1.50 16.14 -9.49
C ILE A 10 -0.23 16.95 -9.18
N GLY A 11 0.81 16.30 -8.68
CA GLY A 11 2.05 16.95 -8.31
C GLY A 11 2.70 16.31 -7.09
N SER A 12 3.54 17.08 -6.41
CA SER A 12 4.24 16.60 -5.21
C SER A 12 3.48 16.95 -3.94
N ILE A 13 3.67 16.13 -2.91
CA ILE A 13 3.12 16.37 -1.58
C ILE A 13 4.07 15.74 -0.56
N ASN A 14 4.18 16.35 0.61
CA ASN A 14 4.99 15.80 1.70
C ASN A 14 4.20 14.75 2.46
N VAL A 15 4.81 13.59 2.66
CA VAL A 15 4.22 12.47 3.38
C VAL A 15 5.05 12.21 4.63
N PRO A 16 4.42 12.02 5.81
CA PRO A 16 5.18 11.64 7.01
C PRO A 16 6.01 10.39 6.75
N ASP A 17 7.28 10.45 7.14
CA ASP A 17 8.25 9.40 6.80
C ASP A 17 7.93 8.06 7.46
N ASN A 18 7.15 8.08 8.55
CA ASN A 18 6.74 6.88 9.27
C ASN A 18 5.46 6.24 8.72
N LYS A 19 4.92 6.76 7.62
CA LYS A 19 3.72 6.20 6.99
C LYS A 19 4.08 5.49 5.69
N TYR A 20 3.42 4.37 5.43
CA TYR A 20 3.68 3.56 4.25
C TYR A 20 2.93 4.01 3.00
N TRP A 21 1.90 4.85 3.16
CA TRP A 21 1.13 5.31 2.02
C TRP A 21 1.91 6.34 1.19
N GLY A 22 1.46 6.54 -0.04
CA GLY A 22 2.08 7.48 -0.96
C GLY A 22 1.33 8.80 -1.09
N ALA A 23 1.58 9.49 -2.21
CA ALA A 23 1.07 10.83 -2.45
C ALA A 23 -0.45 10.89 -2.51
N SER A 24 -1.08 9.96 -3.22
CA SER A 24 -2.54 10.00 -3.43
C SER A 24 -3.32 9.84 -2.14
N THR A 25 -2.91 8.91 -1.28
CA THR A 25 -3.53 8.70 0.02
C THR A 25 -3.31 9.91 0.93
N GLN A 26 -2.09 10.46 0.94
CA GLN A 26 -1.79 11.65 1.74
C GLN A 26 -2.66 12.83 1.31
N ARG A 27 -2.83 13.03 -0.01
CA ARG A 27 -3.65 14.10 -0.55
C ARG A 27 -5.11 13.91 -0.19
N SER A 28 -5.62 12.69 -0.26
CA SER A 28 -6.98 12.36 0.14
C SER A 28 -7.22 12.66 1.61
N ASN A 29 -6.30 12.27 2.48
CA ASN A 29 -6.41 12.55 3.92
C ASN A 29 -6.41 14.05 4.22
N LYS A 30 -5.66 14.84 3.44
CA LYS A 30 -5.57 16.28 3.65
C LYS A 30 -6.85 17.01 3.23
N TYR A 31 -7.44 16.63 2.11
CA TYR A 31 -8.55 17.36 1.49
C TYR A 31 -9.93 16.74 1.72
N PHE A 32 -9.99 15.47 2.06
CA PHE A 32 -11.25 14.75 2.23
C PHE A 32 -11.38 14.11 3.61
N ASN A 33 -10.90 14.80 4.61
CA ASN A 33 -10.99 14.32 6.00
C ASN A 33 -12.42 14.49 6.54
N ILE A 34 -13.38 13.83 5.88
CA ILE A 34 -14.81 13.92 6.20
C ILE A 34 -15.22 12.65 6.95
N GLY A 35 -14.80 12.54 8.21
CA GLY A 35 -15.13 11.37 9.02
C GLY A 35 -14.18 10.21 8.82
N LYS A 36 -14.28 9.24 9.70
CA LYS A 36 -13.45 8.02 9.67
C LYS A 36 -14.24 6.89 9.04
N ILE A 37 -14.07 6.68 7.74
CA ILE A 37 -14.60 5.49 7.09
C ILE A 37 -13.53 4.41 7.21
N LEU A 38 -13.78 3.42 8.06
CA LEU A 38 -12.88 2.27 8.21
C LEU A 38 -13.24 1.23 7.17
N VAL A 39 -12.28 0.90 6.32
CA VAL A 39 -12.45 -0.18 5.36
C VAL A 39 -12.40 -1.50 6.13
N ASP A 40 -13.34 -2.40 5.82
CA ASP A 40 -13.40 -3.73 6.44
C ASP A 40 -12.07 -4.47 6.18
N LEU A 41 -11.53 -5.07 7.24
CA LEU A 41 -10.27 -5.81 7.18
C LEU A 41 -10.32 -6.95 6.15
N SER A 42 -11.48 -7.61 6.00
CA SER A 42 -11.64 -8.68 5.01
C SER A 42 -11.42 -8.18 3.58
N ILE A 43 -11.82 -6.93 3.29
CA ILE A 43 -11.60 -6.31 1.98
C ILE A 43 -10.11 -6.05 1.78
N ILE A 44 -9.43 -5.54 2.79
CA ILE A 44 -7.98 -5.27 2.74
C ILE A 44 -7.22 -6.57 2.48
N LYS A 45 -7.56 -7.63 3.19
CA LYS A 45 -6.95 -8.95 2.99
C LYS A 45 -7.20 -9.50 1.59
N SER A 46 -8.41 -9.35 1.08
CA SER A 46 -8.76 -9.80 -0.27
C SER A 46 -7.95 -9.05 -1.33
N ILE A 47 -7.80 -7.74 -1.19
CA ILE A 47 -6.98 -6.94 -2.11
C ILE A 47 -5.51 -7.37 -2.02
N ALA A 48 -5.00 -7.63 -0.84
CA ALA A 48 -3.63 -8.10 -0.66
C ALA A 48 -3.39 -9.45 -1.34
N ILE A 49 -4.35 -10.37 -1.26
CA ILE A 49 -4.27 -11.67 -1.94
C ILE A 49 -4.25 -11.49 -3.45
N ILE A 50 -5.09 -10.61 -4.00
CA ILE A 50 -5.13 -10.33 -5.43
C ILE A 50 -3.79 -9.75 -5.89
N LYS A 51 -3.26 -8.78 -5.17
CA LYS A 51 -1.98 -8.14 -5.50
C LYS A 51 -0.81 -9.14 -5.44
N ARG A 52 -0.81 -10.00 -4.43
CA ARG A 52 0.21 -11.05 -4.32
C ARG A 52 0.16 -12.01 -5.49
N SER A 53 -1.04 -12.46 -5.84
CA SER A 53 -1.24 -13.37 -6.97
C SER A 53 -0.80 -12.73 -8.29
N ALA A 54 -1.14 -11.46 -8.51
CA ALA A 54 -0.71 -10.72 -9.69
C ALA A 54 0.82 -10.59 -9.73
N ALA A 55 1.46 -10.30 -8.59
CA ALA A 55 2.92 -10.18 -8.53
C ALA A 55 3.61 -11.50 -8.87
N ILE A 56 3.06 -12.62 -8.41
CA ILE A 56 3.60 -13.96 -8.71
C ILE A 56 3.53 -14.24 -10.22
N VAL A 57 2.39 -13.93 -10.84
CA VAL A 57 2.21 -14.12 -12.29
C VAL A 57 3.14 -13.19 -13.08
N HIS A 58 3.18 -11.91 -12.71
CA HIS A 58 4.04 -10.93 -13.40
C HIS A 58 5.52 -11.28 -13.26
N LYS A 59 5.93 -11.82 -12.13
CA LYS A 59 7.29 -12.31 -11.94
C LYS A 59 7.59 -13.48 -12.88
N LYS A 60 6.68 -14.45 -12.98
CA LYS A 60 6.82 -15.60 -13.86
C LYS A 60 6.92 -15.19 -15.31
N ASP A 61 6.11 -14.22 -15.73
CA ASP A 61 6.07 -13.71 -17.10
C ASP A 61 7.15 -12.65 -17.36
N LYS A 62 7.99 -12.36 -16.39
CA LYS A 62 9.10 -11.39 -16.48
C LYS A 62 8.62 -9.96 -16.82
N LEU A 63 7.42 -9.62 -16.40
CA LEU A 63 6.88 -8.26 -16.58
C LEU A 63 7.41 -7.28 -15.55
N ILE A 64 7.86 -7.77 -14.40
CA ILE A 64 8.52 -6.99 -13.35
C ILE A 64 9.77 -7.74 -12.89
N SER A 65 10.71 -7.00 -12.30
CA SER A 65 11.94 -7.63 -11.79
C SER A 65 11.63 -8.53 -10.59
N ASN A 66 12.49 -9.55 -10.38
CA ASN A 66 12.34 -10.42 -9.22
C ASN A 66 12.39 -9.66 -7.91
N LYS A 67 13.24 -8.64 -7.82
CA LYS A 67 13.38 -7.80 -6.64
C LYS A 67 12.07 -7.07 -6.32
N VAL A 68 11.45 -6.46 -7.32
CA VAL A 68 10.17 -5.75 -7.15
C VAL A 68 9.06 -6.71 -6.80
N ALA A 69 8.96 -7.84 -7.54
CA ALA A 69 7.94 -8.85 -7.28
C ALA A 69 8.04 -9.40 -5.86
N ASN A 70 9.23 -9.73 -5.41
CA ASN A 70 9.45 -10.27 -4.07
C ASN A 70 9.10 -9.25 -2.98
N ALA A 71 9.38 -7.97 -3.22
CA ALA A 71 9.01 -6.90 -2.30
C ALA A 71 7.49 -6.77 -2.18
N ILE A 72 6.77 -6.83 -3.31
CA ILE A 72 5.30 -6.78 -3.33
C ILE A 72 4.70 -7.99 -2.60
N ILE A 73 5.20 -9.19 -2.89
CA ILE A 73 4.72 -10.42 -2.25
C ILE A 73 4.91 -10.34 -0.74
N LYS A 74 6.07 -9.91 -0.29
CA LYS A 74 6.38 -9.77 1.13
C LYS A 74 5.47 -8.75 1.81
N ALA A 75 5.25 -7.60 1.19
CA ALA A 75 4.37 -6.58 1.72
C ALA A 75 2.93 -7.08 1.83
N CYS A 76 2.44 -7.81 0.83
CA CYS A 76 1.08 -8.36 0.85
C CYS A 76 0.90 -9.39 1.97
N LEU A 77 1.94 -10.18 2.29
CA LEU A 77 1.87 -11.15 3.38
C LEU A 77 1.64 -10.48 4.74
N LEU A 78 2.12 -9.26 4.94
CA LEU A 78 1.88 -8.53 6.18
C LEU A 78 0.38 -8.26 6.39
N TYR A 79 -0.36 -8.01 5.32
CA TYR A 79 -1.79 -7.71 5.40
C TYR A 79 -2.67 -8.95 5.46
N THR A 80 -2.10 -10.13 5.20
CA THR A 80 -2.85 -11.39 5.27
C THR A 80 -2.51 -12.20 6.52
N SER A 81 -1.59 -11.71 7.35
CA SER A 81 -1.18 -12.40 8.58
C SER A 81 -1.99 -11.92 9.78
N ASP A 82 -2.08 -12.76 10.82
CA ASP A 82 -2.74 -12.40 12.07
C ASP A 82 -2.02 -11.24 12.78
N ALA A 83 -0.71 -11.14 12.62
CA ALA A 83 0.07 -10.05 13.19
C ALA A 83 -0.32 -8.70 12.61
N ALA A 84 -0.66 -8.65 11.32
CA ALA A 84 -1.15 -7.44 10.67
C ALA A 84 -2.53 -7.04 11.22
N ASP A 85 -3.38 -8.01 11.53
CA ASP A 85 -4.69 -7.78 12.12
C ASP A 85 -4.57 -7.07 13.47
N GLU A 86 -3.61 -7.47 14.29
CA GLU A 86 -3.38 -6.89 15.59
C GLU A 86 -2.82 -5.46 15.51
N SER A 87 -2.09 -5.14 14.46
CA SER A 87 -1.47 -3.83 14.30
C SER A 87 -2.40 -2.79 13.67
N LEU A 88 -3.53 -3.21 13.19
CA LEU A 88 -4.54 -2.33 12.60
C LEU A 88 -5.56 -1.90 13.63
#